data_782d641b0101d73160c6346990a18a1f
#
_entry.id   782d641b0101d73160c6346990a18a1f
#
_cell.length_a   1.000
_cell.length_b   1.000
_cell.length_c   1.000
_cell.angle_alpha   90.00
_cell.angle_beta   90.00
_cell.angle_gamma   90.00
#
_symmetry.space_group_name_H-M   'P 1'
#
loop_
_entity.id
_entity.type
_entity.pdbx_description
1 polymer ?
#
loop_
_entity_poly.entity_id
_entity_poly.type
_entity_poly.pdbx_seq_one_letter_code
_entity_poly.pdbx_strand_id
1 'polypeptide(L)'
;MDWHRRDFVKSTGVAVAAAMAQGVLPVTGRASPAYEVYAAKYAGPATSKLAFLYFNQGWDQDIDRYYYVWALKGSGEVIVVDTGAGVSMAGQRKLTGYVNPVDVLKRIGVDGSNVTKVVITHLHWDHVGGMEMFPTAFPKATFYVQKKEYDFWIRHPVAKRPFMRTFVDDIGNRGLTDLEGTNRLVLAQGDLTIGPGLDILYAPGHTVALQSLGVETAKGRAVVASDCGHLARNFKEDHPSSLITDLVGWLETYDKLRGWASSVDLLFPGHDAGMLRNYPMVAEDITRLV
;
A
#
# COMPACT_ATOMS: atom_id res chain seq x y z
N MET A 1 -47.06 -26.69 5.34
CA MET A 1 -47.90 -25.49 5.23
C MET A 1 -47.54 -24.83 3.92
N ASP A 2 -48.45 -25.06 2.95
CA ASP A 2 -48.27 -24.56 1.59
C ASP A 2 -48.66 -23.08 1.50
N TRP A 3 -47.89 -22.28 0.77
CA TRP A 3 -48.31 -20.97 0.34
C TRP A 3 -48.34 -20.92 -1.18
N HIS A 4 -49.60 -20.79 -1.68
CA HIS A 4 -50.01 -20.77 -3.08
C HIS A 4 -49.54 -19.53 -3.84
N ARG A 5 -49.17 -19.79 -5.09
CA ARG A 5 -49.07 -18.83 -6.19
C ARG A 5 -50.44 -18.17 -6.42
N ARG A 6 -50.46 -16.90 -6.72
CA ARG A 6 -51.58 -16.24 -7.41
C ARG A 6 -51.03 -15.38 -8.56
N ASP A 7 -51.57 -15.71 -9.71
CA ASP A 7 -51.42 -15.04 -10.99
C ASP A 7 -51.88 -13.59 -10.93
N PHE A 8 -51.24 -12.69 -11.67
CA PHE A 8 -51.78 -11.39 -11.99
C PHE A 8 -51.74 -11.16 -13.50
N VAL A 9 -52.92 -10.76 -13.98
CA VAL A 9 -53.41 -10.69 -15.34
C VAL A 9 -52.74 -9.63 -16.18
N LYS A 10 -52.52 -9.95 -17.46
CA LYS A 10 -52.09 -9.05 -18.54
C LYS A 10 -53.16 -7.98 -18.84
N SER A 11 -52.71 -6.74 -18.99
CA SER A 11 -53.47 -5.74 -19.75
C SER A 11 -52.56 -5.10 -20.79
N THR A 12 -52.92 -5.30 -22.03
CA THR A 12 -52.31 -4.73 -23.24
C THR A 12 -52.74 -3.25 -23.37
N GLY A 13 -51.74 -2.38 -23.44
CA GLY A 13 -51.94 -1.00 -23.90
C GLY A 13 -50.82 -0.64 -24.89
N VAL A 14 -51.19 -0.56 -26.16
CA VAL A 14 -50.30 -0.08 -27.23
C VAL A 14 -50.30 1.44 -27.20
N ALA A 15 -49.16 2.02 -26.85
CA ALA A 15 -48.86 3.41 -27.09
C ALA A 15 -47.65 3.51 -28.03
N VAL A 16 -47.91 3.96 -29.26
CA VAL A 16 -46.88 4.32 -30.22
C VAL A 16 -46.30 5.66 -29.80
N ALA A 17 -45.08 5.67 -29.27
CA ALA A 17 -44.31 6.90 -29.06
C ALA A 17 -43.16 6.91 -30.08
N ALA A 18 -43.21 7.89 -30.98
CA ALA A 18 -42.09 8.20 -31.86
C ALA A 18 -40.86 8.65 -31.04
N ALA A 19 -39.86 7.80 -30.93
CA ALA A 19 -38.59 8.18 -30.33
C ALA A 19 -37.73 8.93 -31.35
N MET A 20 -37.56 10.21 -31.14
CA MET A 20 -36.47 10.98 -31.77
C MET A 20 -35.13 10.34 -31.35
N ALA A 21 -34.39 9.79 -32.29
CA ALA A 21 -33.04 9.35 -32.08
C ALA A 21 -32.15 10.56 -31.83
N GLN A 22 -31.98 10.96 -30.59
CA GLN A 22 -30.87 11.80 -30.18
C GLN A 22 -29.63 10.90 -30.21
N GLY A 23 -28.75 11.15 -31.17
CA GLY A 23 -27.46 10.46 -31.28
C GLY A 23 -26.67 10.66 -29.98
N VAL A 24 -26.62 9.63 -29.15
CA VAL A 24 -25.67 9.55 -28.06
C VAL A 24 -24.30 9.41 -28.72
N LEU A 25 -23.58 10.54 -28.82
CA LEU A 25 -22.17 10.50 -29.15
C LEU A 25 -21.51 9.55 -28.15
N PRO A 26 -20.68 8.58 -28.63
CA PRO A 26 -19.93 7.76 -27.72
C PRO A 26 -19.11 8.70 -26.83
N VAL A 27 -19.33 8.68 -25.53
CA VAL A 27 -18.42 9.26 -24.58
C VAL A 27 -17.11 8.52 -24.82
N THR A 28 -16.18 9.16 -25.52
CA THR A 28 -14.82 8.64 -25.65
C THR A 28 -14.28 8.52 -24.23
N GLY A 29 -14.35 7.31 -23.68
CA GLY A 29 -13.83 7.00 -22.36
C GLY A 29 -12.38 7.46 -22.36
N ARG A 30 -12.07 8.48 -21.57
CA ARG A 30 -10.69 8.87 -21.32
C ARG A 30 -10.07 7.61 -20.72
N ALA A 31 -9.09 7.02 -21.44
CA ALA A 31 -8.39 5.87 -20.90
C ALA A 31 -7.96 6.20 -19.46
N SER A 32 -8.31 5.34 -18.52
CA SER A 32 -7.83 5.51 -17.15
C SER A 32 -6.31 5.64 -17.18
N PRO A 33 -5.72 6.57 -16.43
CA PRO A 33 -4.28 6.74 -16.43
C PRO A 33 -3.62 5.44 -15.95
N ALA A 34 -2.80 4.85 -16.80
CA ALA A 34 -2.03 3.69 -16.43
C ALA A 34 -0.75 4.12 -15.74
N TYR A 35 -0.53 3.62 -14.53
CA TYR A 35 0.71 3.85 -13.79
C TYR A 35 1.68 2.69 -13.98
N GLU A 36 2.97 2.99 -14.04
CA GLU A 36 4.04 2.03 -13.83
C GLU A 36 4.36 1.96 -12.34
N VAL A 37 4.59 0.75 -11.81
CA VAL A 37 4.91 0.51 -10.39
C VAL A 37 6.32 -0.03 -10.26
N TYR A 38 7.12 0.61 -9.41
CA TYR A 38 8.50 0.25 -9.14
C TYR A 38 8.68 -0.14 -7.68
N ALA A 39 9.40 -1.24 -7.42
CA ALA A 39 9.90 -1.59 -6.10
C ALA A 39 11.37 -1.14 -5.99
N ALA A 40 11.66 -0.27 -5.04
CA ALA A 40 12.99 0.25 -4.78
C ALA A 40 13.48 -0.30 -3.44
N LYS A 41 14.43 -1.26 -3.46
CA LYS A 41 15.03 -1.82 -2.27
C LYS A 41 15.99 -0.80 -1.66
N TYR A 42 15.77 -0.46 -0.40
CA TYR A 42 16.65 0.44 0.32
C TYR A 42 17.53 -0.26 1.37
N ALA A 43 17.22 -1.52 1.73
CA ALA A 43 18.05 -2.33 2.64
C ALA A 43 17.79 -3.83 2.45
N GLY A 44 18.68 -4.64 2.99
CA GLY A 44 18.62 -6.10 2.96
C GLY A 44 19.71 -6.73 2.08
N PRO A 45 19.90 -8.07 2.18
CA PRO A 45 19.03 -8.99 2.90
C PRO A 45 19.12 -8.87 4.43
N ALA A 46 17.99 -9.16 5.09
CA ALA A 46 17.92 -9.41 6.52
C ALA A 46 17.33 -10.80 6.73
N THR A 47 18.15 -11.73 7.24
CA THR A 47 17.72 -13.10 7.48
C THR A 47 16.83 -13.18 8.73
N SER A 48 15.73 -13.88 8.63
CA SER A 48 14.81 -14.19 9.74
C SER A 48 14.22 -15.58 9.58
N LYS A 49 13.59 -16.09 10.65
CA LYS A 49 12.83 -17.35 10.54
C LYS A 49 11.59 -17.14 9.70
N LEU A 50 11.29 -18.08 8.80
CA LEU A 50 10.08 -18.03 7.98
C LEU A 50 8.82 -17.83 8.83
N ALA A 51 8.76 -18.44 10.02
CA ALA A 51 7.64 -18.32 10.94
C ALA A 51 7.27 -16.88 11.34
N PHE A 52 8.16 -15.91 11.20
CA PHE A 52 7.84 -14.48 11.40
C PHE A 52 7.04 -13.88 10.22
N LEU A 53 7.30 -14.36 9.01
CA LEU A 53 6.67 -13.86 7.78
C LEU A 53 5.53 -14.77 7.30
N TYR A 54 5.39 -15.94 7.92
CA TYR A 54 4.38 -16.94 7.62
C TYR A 54 3.95 -17.63 8.92
N PHE A 55 2.81 -17.23 9.45
CA PHE A 55 2.36 -17.51 10.82
C PHE A 55 2.53 -18.98 11.22
N ASN A 56 3.33 -19.19 12.27
CA ASN A 56 3.52 -20.49 12.94
C ASN A 56 4.01 -21.64 12.05
N GLN A 57 4.68 -21.35 10.92
CA GLN A 57 5.27 -22.38 10.05
C GLN A 57 6.71 -22.04 9.71
N GLY A 58 7.57 -23.08 9.56
CA GLY A 58 8.96 -22.91 9.16
C GLY A 58 9.86 -22.31 10.24
N TRP A 59 9.71 -22.73 11.50
CA TRP A 59 10.56 -22.32 12.61
C TRP A 59 12.03 -22.70 12.45
N ASP A 60 12.31 -23.75 11.68
CA ASP A 60 13.64 -24.24 11.30
C ASP A 60 14.19 -23.63 10.00
N GLN A 61 13.36 -22.91 9.25
CA GLN A 61 13.70 -22.35 7.95
C GLN A 61 14.12 -20.87 8.05
N ASP A 62 15.27 -20.55 7.49
CA ASP A 62 15.69 -19.17 7.32
C ASP A 62 15.21 -18.62 5.99
N ILE A 63 14.82 -17.34 5.98
CA ILE A 63 14.39 -16.61 4.80
C ILE A 63 14.98 -15.21 4.80
N ASP A 64 15.44 -14.77 3.64
CA ASP A 64 15.86 -13.40 3.42
C ASP A 64 14.65 -12.51 3.12
N ARG A 65 14.55 -11.42 3.84
CA ARG A 65 13.64 -10.32 3.57
C ARG A 65 14.39 -9.08 3.13
N TYR A 66 13.74 -8.29 2.30
CA TYR A 66 14.24 -7.01 1.85
C TYR A 66 13.31 -5.89 2.31
N TYR A 67 13.82 -4.68 2.31
CA TYR A 67 13.08 -3.48 2.69
C TYR A 67 12.90 -2.58 1.48
N TYR A 68 11.67 -2.17 1.22
CA TYR A 68 11.30 -1.44 0.03
C TYR A 68 10.59 -0.13 0.34
N VAL A 69 10.75 0.81 -0.57
CA VAL A 69 9.79 1.88 -0.86
C VAL A 69 9.34 1.71 -2.30
N TRP A 70 8.15 2.17 -2.62
CA TRP A 70 7.63 2.02 -3.98
C TRP A 70 7.43 3.38 -4.64
N ALA A 71 7.63 3.45 -5.94
CA ALA A 71 7.29 4.61 -6.75
C ALA A 71 6.29 4.24 -7.84
N LEU A 72 5.28 5.06 -8.02
CA LEU A 72 4.31 4.96 -9.10
C LEU A 72 4.47 6.17 -10.02
N LYS A 73 4.61 5.93 -11.32
CA LYS A 73 4.76 6.97 -12.32
C LYS A 73 3.64 6.89 -13.35
N GLY A 74 2.89 7.95 -13.49
CA GLY A 74 1.79 8.03 -14.45
C GLY A 74 1.09 9.38 -14.40
N SER A 75 0.28 9.69 -15.39
CA SER A 75 -0.53 10.93 -15.42
C SER A 75 0.23 12.24 -15.19
N GLY A 76 1.54 12.26 -15.44
CA GLY A 76 2.38 13.44 -15.21
C GLY A 76 2.74 13.68 -13.74
N GLU A 77 2.50 12.72 -12.87
CA GLU A 77 2.85 12.80 -11.45
C GLU A 77 3.62 11.55 -10.98
N VAL A 78 4.24 11.67 -9.82
CA VAL A 78 4.90 10.57 -9.10
C VAL A 78 4.27 10.45 -7.72
N ILE A 79 3.91 9.24 -7.37
CA ILE A 79 3.45 8.85 -6.04
C ILE A 79 4.51 7.95 -5.41
N VAL A 80 4.82 8.17 -4.14
CA VAL A 80 5.69 7.27 -3.36
C VAL A 80 4.85 6.55 -2.30
N VAL A 81 5.10 5.27 -2.11
CA VAL A 81 4.50 4.48 -1.03
C VAL A 81 5.58 4.11 -0.04
N ASP A 82 5.32 4.43 1.21
CA ASP A 82 6.22 4.37 2.36
C ASP A 82 7.46 5.27 2.24
N THR A 83 8.12 5.48 3.35
CA THR A 83 9.30 6.34 3.44
C THR A 83 10.56 5.57 3.82
N GLY A 84 10.40 4.28 4.17
CA GLY A 84 11.48 3.42 4.60
C GLY A 84 11.97 3.74 6.02
N ALA A 85 13.13 3.22 6.37
CA ALA A 85 13.79 3.48 7.65
C ALA A 85 14.59 4.79 7.62
N GLY A 86 14.57 5.52 8.73
CA GLY A 86 15.48 6.64 8.95
C GLY A 86 16.93 6.19 9.17
N VAL A 87 17.87 7.12 8.94
CA VAL A 87 19.33 6.83 9.06
C VAL A 87 19.70 6.33 10.46
N SER A 88 19.16 6.95 11.50
CA SER A 88 19.42 6.56 12.90
C SER A 88 18.94 5.14 13.18
N MET A 89 17.70 4.82 12.77
CA MET A 89 17.10 3.51 13.00
C MET A 89 17.82 2.43 12.18
N ALA A 90 18.20 2.72 10.94
CA ALA A 90 18.96 1.82 10.10
C ALA A 90 20.32 1.43 10.75
N GLY A 91 21.02 2.42 11.35
CA GLY A 91 22.25 2.20 12.09
C GLY A 91 22.02 1.37 13.38
N GLN A 92 21.00 1.70 14.18
CA GLN A 92 20.67 0.96 15.40
C GLN A 92 20.32 -0.52 15.10
N ARG A 93 19.59 -0.77 14.00
CA ARG A 93 19.19 -2.13 13.57
C ARG A 93 20.25 -2.82 12.71
N LYS A 94 21.35 -2.14 12.38
CA LYS A 94 22.44 -2.65 11.56
C LYS A 94 21.93 -3.21 10.21
N LEU A 95 21.09 -2.42 9.54
CA LEU A 95 20.51 -2.86 8.26
C LEU A 95 21.59 -3.06 7.21
N THR A 96 21.69 -4.30 6.69
CA THR A 96 22.63 -4.64 5.62
C THR A 96 22.28 -3.87 4.35
N GLY A 97 23.30 -3.34 3.65
CA GLY A 97 23.11 -2.69 2.36
C GLY A 97 22.18 -1.47 2.40
N TYR A 98 22.06 -0.80 3.56
CA TYR A 98 21.19 0.37 3.69
C TYR A 98 21.66 1.50 2.79
N VAL A 99 20.73 1.99 1.99
CA VAL A 99 20.86 3.24 1.22
C VAL A 99 19.67 4.11 1.60
N ASN A 100 19.89 5.41 1.77
CA ASN A 100 18.81 6.33 2.07
C ASN A 100 17.68 6.20 1.03
N PRO A 101 16.42 5.97 1.45
CA PRO A 101 15.29 5.79 0.52
C PRO A 101 15.13 6.89 -0.52
N VAL A 102 15.39 8.16 -0.15
CA VAL A 102 15.37 9.29 -1.10
C VAL A 102 16.43 9.11 -2.19
N ASP A 103 17.63 8.63 -1.84
CA ASP A 103 18.72 8.45 -2.82
C ASP A 103 18.48 7.24 -3.72
N VAL A 104 17.88 6.17 -3.21
CA VAL A 104 17.42 5.05 -4.05
C VAL A 104 16.41 5.53 -5.07
N LEU A 105 15.40 6.29 -4.66
CA LEU A 105 14.35 6.82 -5.53
C LEU A 105 14.91 7.74 -6.64
N LYS A 106 15.94 8.53 -6.34
CA LYS A 106 16.61 9.37 -7.34
C LYS A 106 17.19 8.58 -8.51
N ARG A 107 17.58 7.31 -8.32
CA ARG A 107 18.14 6.44 -9.38
C ARG A 107 17.16 6.24 -10.55
N ILE A 108 15.87 6.46 -10.32
CA ILE A 108 14.83 6.38 -11.36
C ILE A 108 14.17 7.75 -11.61
N GLY A 109 14.84 8.86 -11.27
CA GLY A 109 14.34 10.21 -11.56
C GLY A 109 13.14 10.64 -10.70
N VAL A 110 13.01 10.08 -9.49
CA VAL A 110 12.05 10.54 -8.48
C VAL A 110 12.74 11.57 -7.61
N ASP A 111 12.28 12.80 -7.64
CA ASP A 111 12.89 13.90 -6.91
C ASP A 111 11.84 14.91 -6.37
N GLY A 112 12.32 15.96 -5.70
CA GLY A 112 11.47 16.96 -5.06
C GLY A 112 10.57 17.74 -6.00
N SER A 113 10.81 17.70 -7.30
CA SER A 113 10.02 18.47 -8.29
C SER A 113 8.75 17.74 -8.74
N ASN A 114 8.76 16.40 -8.71
CA ASN A 114 7.74 15.56 -9.34
C ASN A 114 6.89 14.72 -8.37
N VAL A 115 7.30 14.53 -7.11
CA VAL A 115 6.50 13.80 -6.12
C VAL A 115 5.35 14.67 -5.61
N THR A 116 4.12 14.22 -5.84
CA THR A 116 2.90 14.93 -5.43
C THR A 116 2.21 14.31 -4.22
N LYS A 117 2.40 13.00 -4.03
CA LYS A 117 1.77 12.24 -2.95
C LYS A 117 2.75 11.24 -2.35
N VAL A 118 2.68 11.09 -1.02
CA VAL A 118 3.34 10.02 -0.29
C VAL A 118 2.27 9.29 0.52
N VAL A 119 2.10 7.99 0.26
CA VAL A 119 1.15 7.15 0.99
C VAL A 119 1.94 6.32 2.00
N ILE A 120 1.75 6.57 3.29
CA ILE A 120 2.37 5.82 4.37
C ILE A 120 1.43 4.68 4.72
N THR A 121 1.86 3.44 4.49
CA THR A 121 0.99 2.29 4.67
C THR A 121 0.67 2.05 6.14
N HIS A 122 1.67 2.13 7.01
CA HIS A 122 1.53 2.01 8.46
C HIS A 122 2.75 2.60 9.19
N LEU A 123 2.70 2.70 10.54
CA LEU A 123 3.69 3.44 11.29
C LEU A 123 4.75 2.55 11.97
N HIS A 124 5.12 1.42 11.38
CA HIS A 124 6.33 0.71 11.78
C HIS A 124 7.58 1.45 11.29
N TRP A 125 8.68 1.28 12.02
CA TRP A 125 9.95 1.99 11.84
C TRP A 125 10.53 1.91 10.42
N ASP A 126 10.30 0.81 9.71
CA ASP A 126 10.78 0.54 8.34
C ASP A 126 9.86 1.06 7.23
N HIS A 127 8.75 1.68 7.60
CA HIS A 127 7.79 2.31 6.69
C HIS A 127 7.66 3.82 6.92
N VAL A 128 7.73 4.29 8.18
CA VAL A 128 7.57 5.72 8.53
C VAL A 128 8.88 6.41 8.86
N GLY A 129 9.97 5.67 9.09
CA GLY A 129 11.23 6.23 9.60
C GLY A 129 11.85 7.31 8.71
N GLY A 130 11.70 7.20 7.39
CA GLY A 130 12.19 8.22 6.45
C GLY A 130 11.46 9.56 6.52
N MET A 131 10.40 9.69 7.31
CA MET A 131 9.72 10.99 7.52
C MET A 131 10.61 12.07 8.11
N GLU A 132 11.76 11.72 8.68
CA GLU A 132 12.79 12.70 9.05
C GLU A 132 13.33 13.49 7.84
N MET A 133 13.24 12.93 6.62
CA MET A 133 13.84 13.48 5.39
C MET A 133 12.80 13.83 4.33
N PHE A 134 11.75 13.02 4.21
CA PHE A 134 10.78 13.10 3.12
C PHE A 134 10.06 14.45 3.00
N PRO A 135 9.63 15.11 4.09
CA PRO A 135 8.97 16.41 3.98
C PRO A 135 9.84 17.49 3.34
N THR A 136 11.17 17.42 3.56
CA THR A 136 12.14 18.34 2.95
C THR A 136 12.52 17.90 1.54
N ALA A 137 12.73 16.60 1.31
CA ALA A 137 13.08 16.06 0.01
C ALA A 137 11.95 16.23 -1.01
N PHE A 138 10.69 16.14 -0.57
CA PHE A 138 9.49 16.22 -1.39
C PHE A 138 8.55 17.34 -0.90
N PRO A 139 8.94 18.61 -1.09
CA PRO A 139 8.23 19.77 -0.50
C PRO A 139 6.81 19.97 -1.02
N LYS A 140 6.49 19.44 -2.21
CA LYS A 140 5.16 19.54 -2.83
C LYS A 140 4.23 18.38 -2.45
N ALA A 141 4.76 17.34 -1.81
CA ALA A 141 3.99 16.13 -1.51
C ALA A 141 2.97 16.35 -0.40
N THR A 142 1.79 15.77 -0.60
CA THR A 142 0.79 15.52 0.43
C THR A 142 0.99 14.11 0.96
N PHE A 143 1.01 13.96 2.28
CA PHE A 143 1.22 12.69 3.00
C PHE A 143 -0.12 12.13 3.45
N TYR A 144 -0.36 10.86 3.17
CA TYR A 144 -1.61 10.17 3.50
C TYR A 144 -1.34 9.04 4.48
N VAL A 145 -2.07 8.99 5.58
CA VAL A 145 -2.04 7.90 6.56
C VAL A 145 -3.44 7.71 7.13
N GLN A 146 -3.79 6.50 7.55
CA GLN A 146 -5.08 6.27 8.22
C GLN A 146 -5.10 6.96 9.59
N LYS A 147 -6.19 7.69 9.85
CA LYS A 147 -6.39 8.39 11.13
C LYS A 147 -6.27 7.44 12.33
N LYS A 148 -6.87 6.24 12.25
CA LYS A 148 -6.82 5.24 13.32
C LYS A 148 -5.40 4.72 13.56
N GLU A 149 -4.59 4.56 12.51
CA GLU A 149 -3.17 4.18 12.59
C GLU A 149 -2.37 5.28 13.30
N TYR A 150 -2.55 6.52 12.83
CA TYR A 150 -1.94 7.69 13.41
C TYR A 150 -2.27 7.86 14.89
N ASP A 151 -3.57 7.85 15.24
CA ASP A 151 -4.02 8.04 16.63
C ASP A 151 -3.50 6.92 17.55
N PHE A 152 -3.39 5.68 17.04
CA PHE A 152 -2.85 4.57 17.82
C PHE A 152 -1.36 4.75 18.09
N TRP A 153 -0.52 4.84 17.06
CA TRP A 153 0.94 4.85 17.25
C TRP A 153 1.47 6.12 17.89
N ILE A 154 0.85 7.26 17.64
CA ILE A 154 1.28 8.56 18.18
C ILE A 154 0.73 8.80 19.59
N ARG A 155 -0.53 8.46 19.86
CA ARG A 155 -1.26 8.94 21.05
C ARG A 155 -1.68 7.85 22.02
N HIS A 156 -1.93 6.60 21.53
CA HIS A 156 -2.55 5.58 22.37
C HIS A 156 -1.58 5.03 23.42
N PRO A 157 -1.99 4.86 24.71
CA PRO A 157 -1.10 4.36 25.77
C PRO A 157 -0.50 2.98 25.52
N VAL A 158 -1.20 2.09 24.81
CA VAL A 158 -0.71 0.76 24.46
C VAL A 158 0.52 0.83 23.56
N ALA A 159 0.57 1.76 22.59
CA ALA A 159 1.73 1.95 21.71
C ALA A 159 3.01 2.36 22.48
N LYS A 160 2.86 2.88 23.72
CA LYS A 160 3.96 3.29 24.58
C LYS A 160 4.52 2.14 25.43
N ARG A 161 3.91 0.94 25.40
CA ARG A 161 4.41 -0.21 26.16
C ARG A 161 5.74 -0.71 25.58
N PRO A 162 6.66 -1.26 26.40
CA PRO A 162 8.00 -1.67 25.93
C PRO A 162 8.00 -2.56 24.70
N PHE A 163 7.13 -3.56 24.64
CA PHE A 163 7.03 -4.43 23.48
C PHE A 163 6.61 -3.65 22.21
N MET A 164 5.60 -2.80 22.30
CA MET A 164 5.11 -2.01 21.16
C MET A 164 6.16 -0.99 20.67
N ARG A 165 6.98 -0.49 21.59
CA ARG A 165 8.10 0.43 21.28
C ARG A 165 9.13 -0.19 20.34
N THR A 166 9.22 -1.51 20.26
CA THR A 166 10.14 -2.18 19.32
C THR A 166 9.77 -1.95 17.85
N PHE A 167 8.56 -1.53 17.57
CA PHE A 167 8.07 -1.23 16.22
C PHE A 167 8.11 0.27 15.88
N VAL A 168 8.38 1.14 16.84
CA VAL A 168 8.25 2.59 16.69
C VAL A 168 9.59 3.24 16.35
N ASP A 169 9.56 4.21 15.44
CA ASP A 169 10.62 5.20 15.23
C ASP A 169 10.11 6.58 15.66
N ASP A 170 10.66 7.11 16.76
CA ASP A 170 10.26 8.42 17.29
C ASP A 170 10.63 9.57 16.36
N ILE A 171 11.73 9.44 15.62
CA ILE A 171 12.19 10.48 14.69
C ILE A 171 11.23 10.52 13.48
N GLY A 172 10.93 9.36 12.90
CA GLY A 172 9.96 9.24 11.82
C GLY A 172 8.57 9.74 12.24
N ASN A 173 8.10 9.31 13.41
CA ASN A 173 6.82 9.77 13.94
C ASN A 173 6.78 11.29 14.17
N ARG A 174 7.89 11.89 14.63
CA ARG A 174 8.00 13.35 14.77
C ARG A 174 7.88 14.05 13.42
N GLY A 175 8.60 13.58 12.38
CA GLY A 175 8.47 14.13 11.03
C GLY A 175 7.04 14.10 10.49
N LEU A 176 6.24 13.11 10.93
CA LEU A 176 4.82 13.05 10.58
C LEU A 176 3.98 14.04 11.42
N THR A 177 4.24 14.13 12.75
CA THR A 177 3.50 15.05 13.63
C THR A 177 3.81 16.53 13.33
N ASP A 178 5.01 16.85 12.84
CA ASP A 178 5.38 18.21 12.42
C ASP A 178 4.53 18.71 11.22
N LEU A 179 3.85 17.82 10.52
CA LEU A 179 2.89 18.15 9.46
C LEU A 179 1.46 18.38 9.99
N GLU A 180 1.18 18.15 11.27
CA GLU A 180 -0.17 18.40 11.84
C GLU A 180 -0.59 19.86 11.64
N GLY A 181 -1.86 20.05 11.27
CA GLY A 181 -2.41 21.38 11.01
C GLY A 181 -1.97 22.01 9.70
N THR A 182 -1.12 21.33 8.91
CA THR A 182 -0.77 21.78 7.55
C THR A 182 -1.70 21.14 6.53
N ASN A 183 -1.73 21.70 5.31
CA ASN A 183 -2.43 21.09 4.18
C ASN A 183 -1.67 19.90 3.56
N ARG A 184 -0.53 19.51 4.14
CA ARG A 184 0.33 18.43 3.64
C ARG A 184 0.10 17.08 4.33
N LEU A 185 -0.73 17.00 5.38
CA LEU A 185 -1.09 15.75 6.06
C LEU A 185 -2.59 15.48 5.90
N VAL A 186 -2.91 14.34 5.33
CA VAL A 186 -4.28 13.84 5.20
C VAL A 186 -4.43 12.59 6.08
N LEU A 187 -5.29 12.68 7.08
CA LEU A 187 -5.67 11.57 7.95
C LEU A 187 -6.91 10.90 7.35
N ALA A 188 -6.68 9.88 6.51
CA ALA A 188 -7.74 9.14 5.83
C ALA A 188 -8.58 8.33 6.84
N GLN A 189 -9.85 8.11 6.51
CA GLN A 189 -10.77 7.30 7.32
C GLN A 189 -11.45 6.25 6.42
N GLY A 190 -10.85 5.08 6.36
CA GLY A 190 -11.28 4.01 5.45
C GLY A 190 -10.69 4.16 4.04
N ASP A 191 -11.40 3.64 3.05
CA ASP A 191 -11.00 3.74 1.64
C ASP A 191 -11.12 5.19 1.14
N LEU A 192 -10.20 5.60 0.26
CA LEU A 192 -10.17 6.98 -0.25
C LEU A 192 -9.55 7.02 -1.65
N THR A 193 -10.29 7.50 -2.64
CA THR A 193 -9.72 7.83 -3.95
C THR A 193 -8.89 9.11 -3.85
N ILE A 194 -7.61 9.04 -4.21
CA ILE A 194 -6.65 10.15 -4.12
C ILE A 194 -6.24 10.72 -5.47
N GLY A 195 -6.78 10.17 -6.53
CA GLY A 195 -6.58 10.60 -7.90
C GLY A 195 -7.16 9.60 -8.90
N PRO A 196 -7.22 9.92 -10.18
CA PRO A 196 -7.68 8.97 -11.19
C PRO A 196 -6.83 7.70 -11.19
N GLY A 197 -7.47 6.54 -10.95
CA GLY A 197 -6.79 5.25 -10.90
C GLY A 197 -5.90 5.02 -9.68
N LEU A 198 -6.12 5.78 -8.58
CA LEU A 198 -5.37 5.66 -7.32
C LEU A 198 -6.33 5.61 -6.14
N ASP A 199 -6.41 4.48 -5.48
CA ASP A 199 -7.29 4.24 -4.33
C ASP A 199 -6.50 3.78 -3.11
N ILE A 200 -6.57 4.52 -2.03
CA ILE A 200 -6.18 4.03 -0.71
C ILE A 200 -7.21 2.99 -0.29
N LEU A 201 -6.74 1.81 0.06
CA LEU A 201 -7.54 0.68 0.52
C LEU A 201 -7.24 0.46 2.01
N TYR A 202 -8.23 0.65 2.88
CA TYR A 202 -8.11 0.32 4.30
C TYR A 202 -7.92 -1.19 4.48
N ALA A 203 -6.84 -1.59 5.12
CA ALA A 203 -6.34 -2.96 5.12
C ALA A 203 -5.81 -3.38 6.51
N PRO A 204 -6.67 -3.37 7.57
CA PRO A 204 -6.24 -3.72 8.93
C PRO A 204 -5.82 -5.19 9.02
N GLY A 205 -5.07 -5.51 10.08
CA GLY A 205 -4.64 -6.89 10.39
C GLY A 205 -3.23 -6.94 10.94
N HIS A 206 -2.23 -6.57 10.15
CA HIS A 206 -0.84 -6.42 10.57
C HIS A 206 -0.70 -5.31 11.63
N THR A 207 -1.22 -4.14 11.34
CA THR A 207 -1.41 -3.07 12.32
C THR A 207 -2.89 -2.74 12.46
N VAL A 208 -3.22 -1.83 13.38
CA VAL A 208 -4.61 -1.49 13.71
C VAL A 208 -5.38 -0.86 12.54
N ALA A 209 -4.65 -0.28 11.58
CA ALA A 209 -5.25 0.40 10.45
C ALA A 209 -4.28 0.59 9.28
N LEU A 210 -3.48 -0.44 8.97
CA LEU A 210 -2.69 -0.44 7.75
C LEU A 210 -3.56 -0.05 6.55
N GLN A 211 -2.98 0.66 5.59
CA GLN A 211 -3.57 0.93 4.29
C GLN A 211 -2.67 0.44 3.16
N SER A 212 -3.25 -0.06 2.10
CA SER A 212 -2.59 -0.41 0.85
C SER A 212 -2.91 0.61 -0.23
N LEU A 213 -2.14 0.67 -1.31
CA LEU A 213 -2.45 1.54 -2.45
C LEU A 213 -2.85 0.70 -3.66
N GLY A 214 -4.12 0.79 -4.04
CA GLY A 214 -4.65 0.29 -5.29
C GLY A 214 -4.32 1.22 -6.44
N VAL A 215 -3.95 0.68 -7.59
CA VAL A 215 -3.50 1.43 -8.75
C VAL A 215 -3.94 0.80 -10.06
N GLU A 216 -4.43 1.61 -11.00
CA GLU A 216 -4.71 1.18 -12.36
C GLU A 216 -3.43 1.17 -13.20
N THR A 217 -3.14 0.02 -13.82
CA THR A 217 -1.94 -0.21 -14.62
C THR A 217 -2.29 -0.76 -16.00
N ALA A 218 -1.30 -0.80 -16.90
CA ALA A 218 -1.49 -1.42 -18.21
C ALA A 218 -1.80 -2.93 -18.14
N LYS A 219 -1.47 -3.60 -16.99
CA LYS A 219 -1.79 -5.02 -16.75
C LYS A 219 -3.08 -5.24 -15.97
N GLY A 220 -3.82 -4.17 -15.68
CA GLY A 220 -5.02 -4.21 -14.85
C GLY A 220 -4.78 -3.55 -13.48
N ARG A 221 -5.74 -3.75 -12.57
CA ARG A 221 -5.66 -3.20 -11.21
C ARG A 221 -4.64 -3.97 -10.37
N ALA A 222 -3.64 -3.26 -9.88
CA ALA A 222 -2.59 -3.78 -9.01
C ALA A 222 -2.67 -3.13 -7.63
N VAL A 223 -2.10 -3.76 -6.60
CA VAL A 223 -2.06 -3.22 -5.24
C VAL A 223 -0.63 -3.27 -4.72
N VAL A 224 -0.11 -2.14 -4.28
CA VAL A 224 1.03 -2.10 -3.37
C VAL A 224 0.47 -2.40 -1.98
N ALA A 225 0.53 -3.68 -1.61
CA ALA A 225 -0.12 -4.20 -0.42
C ALA A 225 0.73 -4.02 0.85
N SER A 226 2.04 -3.78 0.68
CA SER A 226 2.98 -3.63 1.80
C SER A 226 2.84 -4.81 2.79
N ASP A 227 2.89 -4.56 4.07
CA ASP A 227 2.85 -5.58 5.12
C ASP A 227 1.47 -6.18 5.38
N CYS A 228 0.48 -5.84 4.56
CA CYS A 228 -0.73 -6.67 4.49
C CYS A 228 -0.36 -8.13 4.09
N GLY A 229 0.73 -8.31 3.37
CA GLY A 229 1.42 -9.60 3.19
C GLY A 229 2.92 -9.38 3.06
N HIS A 230 3.72 -10.03 3.88
CA HIS A 230 5.17 -9.90 3.82
C HIS A 230 5.77 -10.61 2.60
N LEU A 231 5.14 -11.69 2.16
CA LEU A 231 5.53 -12.54 1.04
C LEU A 231 4.35 -12.70 0.07
N ALA A 232 4.60 -12.84 -1.23
CA ALA A 232 3.57 -13.09 -2.22
C ALA A 232 2.74 -14.35 -1.93
N ARG A 233 3.35 -15.36 -1.32
CA ARG A 233 2.67 -16.57 -0.88
C ARG A 233 1.62 -16.35 0.21
N ASN A 234 1.74 -15.27 1.04
CA ASN A 234 0.72 -14.97 2.04
C ASN A 234 -0.65 -14.78 1.40
N PHE A 235 -0.71 -14.06 0.27
CA PHE A 235 -1.95 -13.83 -0.48
C PHE A 235 -2.43 -15.06 -1.24
N LYS A 236 -1.49 -15.89 -1.76
CA LYS A 236 -1.81 -17.07 -2.55
C LYS A 236 -2.33 -18.24 -1.71
N GLU A 237 -1.80 -18.36 -0.49
CA GLU A 237 -2.07 -19.46 0.42
C GLU A 237 -3.01 -19.06 1.56
N ASP A 238 -3.53 -17.82 1.53
CA ASP A 238 -4.44 -17.28 2.55
C ASP A 238 -3.87 -17.37 3.97
N HIS A 239 -2.59 -17.01 4.12
CA HIS A 239 -1.84 -17.26 5.34
C HIS A 239 -1.08 -16.02 5.81
N PRO A 240 -1.50 -15.36 6.91
CA PRO A 240 -0.88 -14.13 7.38
C PRO A 240 0.51 -14.35 7.99
N SER A 241 1.21 -13.27 8.32
CA SER A 241 2.46 -13.32 9.08
C SER A 241 2.20 -13.34 10.59
N SER A 242 3.27 -13.43 11.42
CA SER A 242 3.15 -13.52 12.88
C SER A 242 2.90 -12.20 13.59
N LEU A 243 3.12 -11.07 12.94
CA LEU A 243 2.86 -9.75 13.52
C LEU A 243 1.39 -9.38 13.29
N ILE A 244 0.53 -9.77 14.22
CA ILE A 244 -0.93 -9.72 14.07
C ILE A 244 -1.52 -8.83 15.16
N THR A 245 -2.29 -7.79 14.75
CA THR A 245 -3.15 -7.02 15.65
C THR A 245 -4.60 -7.46 15.57
N ASP A 246 -5.06 -7.91 14.40
CA ASP A 246 -6.42 -8.39 14.14
C ASP A 246 -6.40 -9.49 13.08
N LEU A 247 -6.43 -10.74 13.51
CA LEU A 247 -6.38 -11.89 12.59
C LEU A 247 -7.61 -11.98 11.69
N VAL A 248 -8.80 -11.76 12.23
CA VAL A 248 -10.05 -11.85 11.45
C VAL A 248 -10.08 -10.74 10.41
N GLY A 249 -9.86 -9.49 10.83
CA GLY A 249 -9.79 -8.35 9.92
C GLY A 249 -8.69 -8.50 8.88
N TRP A 250 -7.61 -9.23 9.18
CA TRP A 250 -6.54 -9.48 8.18
C TRP A 250 -7.00 -10.42 7.06
N LEU A 251 -7.70 -11.51 7.41
CA LEU A 251 -8.25 -12.44 6.41
C LEU A 251 -9.33 -11.76 5.55
N GLU A 252 -10.23 -10.98 6.16
CA GLU A 252 -11.19 -10.15 5.43
C GLU A 252 -10.49 -9.14 4.50
N THR A 253 -9.35 -8.59 4.93
CA THR A 253 -8.52 -7.71 4.09
C THR A 253 -7.94 -8.47 2.90
N TYR A 254 -7.51 -9.73 3.05
CA TYR A 254 -7.05 -10.54 1.92
C TYR A 254 -8.15 -10.72 0.88
N ASP A 255 -9.37 -11.02 1.29
CA ASP A 255 -10.51 -11.14 0.39
C ASP A 255 -10.78 -9.82 -0.33
N LYS A 256 -10.76 -8.71 0.39
CA LYS A 256 -10.92 -7.37 -0.19
C LYS A 256 -9.86 -7.06 -1.23
N LEU A 257 -8.58 -7.24 -0.93
CA LEU A 257 -7.48 -6.92 -1.84
C LEU A 257 -7.48 -7.84 -3.07
N ARG A 258 -7.74 -9.15 -2.89
CA ARG A 258 -7.92 -10.10 -4.00
C ARG A 258 -9.11 -9.74 -4.89
N GLY A 259 -10.22 -9.29 -4.30
CA GLY A 259 -11.40 -8.85 -5.05
C GLY A 259 -11.20 -7.52 -5.79
N TRP A 260 -10.33 -6.65 -5.26
CA TRP A 260 -10.01 -5.36 -5.90
C TRP A 260 -8.98 -5.53 -7.03
N ALA A 261 -7.93 -6.30 -6.84
CA ALA A 261 -6.90 -6.54 -7.84
C ALA A 261 -7.41 -7.38 -9.02
N SER A 262 -6.86 -7.18 -10.21
CA SER A 262 -7.20 -8.00 -11.39
C SER A 262 -6.64 -9.42 -11.32
N SER A 263 -5.62 -9.66 -10.49
CA SER A 263 -5.01 -10.96 -10.23
C SER A 263 -4.27 -10.93 -8.90
N VAL A 264 -4.16 -12.08 -8.22
CA VAL A 264 -3.34 -12.25 -7.02
C VAL A 264 -1.86 -11.96 -7.27
N ASP A 265 -1.37 -12.15 -8.49
CA ASP A 265 0.00 -11.84 -8.88
C ASP A 265 0.27 -10.32 -9.00
N LEU A 266 -0.77 -9.50 -8.94
CA LEU A 266 -0.69 -8.04 -8.90
C LEU A 266 -0.85 -7.48 -7.48
N LEU A 267 -0.74 -8.32 -6.44
CA LEU A 267 -0.61 -7.92 -5.04
C LEU A 267 0.88 -7.91 -4.66
N PHE A 268 1.46 -6.73 -4.43
CA PHE A 268 2.88 -6.57 -4.16
C PHE A 268 3.13 -6.50 -2.65
N PRO A 269 3.85 -7.50 -2.08
CA PRO A 269 4.08 -7.65 -0.64
C PRO A 269 5.17 -6.71 -0.12
N GLY A 270 5.26 -6.60 1.22
CA GLY A 270 6.19 -5.69 1.90
C GLY A 270 7.66 -6.10 1.85
N HIS A 271 7.98 -7.40 1.91
CA HIS A 271 9.36 -7.84 2.20
C HIS A 271 9.88 -8.98 1.31
N ASP A 272 9.15 -9.35 0.26
CA ASP A 272 9.48 -10.50 -0.58
C ASP A 272 10.70 -10.21 -1.47
N ALA A 273 11.74 -11.04 -1.34
CA ALA A 273 12.90 -11.01 -2.24
C ALA A 273 12.53 -11.26 -3.72
N GLY A 274 11.39 -11.88 -3.97
CA GLY A 274 10.85 -12.10 -5.31
C GLY A 274 10.60 -10.83 -6.10
N MET A 275 10.36 -9.69 -5.43
CA MET A 275 10.20 -8.41 -6.13
C MET A 275 11.47 -7.97 -6.87
N LEU A 276 12.67 -8.34 -6.42
CA LEU A 276 13.91 -8.11 -7.17
C LEU A 276 14.25 -9.23 -8.15
N ARG A 277 13.89 -10.47 -7.80
CA ARG A 277 14.33 -11.65 -8.58
C ARG A 277 13.45 -11.92 -9.80
N ASN A 278 12.16 -11.59 -9.73
CA ASN A 278 11.17 -12.03 -10.69
C ASN A 278 10.72 -10.92 -11.67
N TYR A 279 11.23 -9.70 -11.51
CA TYR A 279 10.85 -8.55 -12.32
C TYR A 279 12.06 -7.88 -12.96
N PRO A 280 11.88 -7.20 -14.11
CA PRO A 280 12.97 -6.51 -14.79
C PRO A 280 13.60 -5.43 -13.92
N MET A 281 14.91 -5.50 -13.72
CA MET A 281 15.70 -4.46 -13.06
C MET A 281 15.83 -3.26 -14.01
N VAL A 282 15.53 -2.07 -13.53
CA VAL A 282 15.59 -0.81 -14.30
C VAL A 282 16.69 0.13 -13.80
N ALA A 283 17.14 -0.06 -12.58
CA ALA A 283 18.32 0.57 -11.97
C ALA A 283 18.85 -0.36 -10.85
N GLU A 284 20.01 -0.05 -10.29
CA GLU A 284 20.54 -0.79 -9.15
C GLU A 284 19.51 -0.81 -8.01
N ASP A 285 19.17 -2.02 -7.52
CA ASP A 285 18.20 -2.27 -6.46
C ASP A 285 16.75 -1.86 -6.78
N ILE A 286 16.41 -1.60 -8.05
CA ILE A 286 15.06 -1.18 -8.45
C ILE A 286 14.54 -2.01 -9.62
N THR A 287 13.36 -2.57 -9.44
CA THR A 287 12.63 -3.33 -10.47
C THR A 287 11.33 -2.66 -10.86
N ARG A 288 10.91 -2.84 -12.11
CA ARG A 288 9.57 -2.46 -12.57
C ARG A 288 8.64 -3.66 -12.47
N LEU A 289 7.60 -3.53 -11.63
CA LEU A 289 6.63 -4.58 -11.36
C LEU A 289 5.55 -4.67 -12.45
N VAL A 290 5.11 -3.52 -12.91
CA VAL A 290 4.13 -3.37 -14.00
C VAL A 290 4.43 -2.17 -14.85
#